data_283a55640fd167ed7d39f2c610b30b92
#
_entry.id   283a55640fd167ed7d39f2c610b30b92
#
_cell.length_a   1.000
_cell.length_b   1.000
_cell.length_c   1.000
_cell.angle_alpha   90.00
_cell.angle_beta   90.00
_cell.angle_gamma   90.00
#
_symmetry.space_group_name_H-M   'P 1'
#
loop_
_entity.id
_entity.type
_entity.pdbx_description
1 polymer ?
#
loop_
_entity_poly.entity_id
_entity_poly.type
_entity_poly.pdbx_seq_one_letter_code
_entity_poly.pdbx_strand_id
1 'polypeptide(L)'
;MNWWETGALLSLMLALLALLLLALAPVGWRVGWWHFRFAFTWLMTASGVAALAAVIIGLGVLLLGWSGLSAGRSTMAAIGLILGAVLVYVPWHYDRVRKTVPRIHDITTDVENPPEFIAVLPARSAENAATAVYAGPELARLQKTAYPEVAPLDVALSAPKAFELALSVARSMSGWHIVAADPASGRIEASQTSRWFRFTDDVVIRVIGHGSGSRVDMRSLSRQGRSDFGVNAARIRLFMAALRNRLG
;
A
#
# COMPACT_ATOMS: atom_id res chain seq x y z
N MET A 1 22.24 -40.10 -7.21
CA MET A 1 21.32 -39.18 -6.53
C MET A 1 19.94 -39.83 -6.59
N ASN A 2 19.35 -40.15 -5.47
CA ASN A 2 18.01 -40.75 -5.43
C ASN A 2 16.91 -39.66 -5.62
N TRP A 3 15.69 -40.11 -5.91
CA TRP A 3 14.55 -39.20 -6.17
C TRP A 3 14.30 -38.18 -5.04
N TRP A 4 14.51 -38.62 -3.80
CA TRP A 4 14.30 -37.79 -2.63
C TRP A 4 15.35 -36.69 -2.48
N GLU A 5 16.61 -37.01 -2.79
CA GLU A 5 17.69 -36.01 -2.78
C GLU A 5 17.51 -34.96 -3.87
N THR A 6 17.04 -35.37 -5.06
CA THR A 6 16.70 -34.46 -6.15
C THR A 6 15.51 -33.55 -5.74
N GLY A 7 14.47 -34.13 -5.12
CA GLY A 7 13.34 -33.38 -4.61
C GLY A 7 13.70 -32.35 -3.54
N ALA A 8 14.61 -32.71 -2.62
CA ALA A 8 15.09 -31.77 -1.59
C ALA A 8 15.80 -30.54 -2.21
N LEU A 9 16.67 -30.78 -3.19
CA LEU A 9 17.34 -29.71 -3.93
C LEU A 9 16.33 -28.86 -4.71
N LEU A 10 15.39 -29.49 -5.41
CA LEU A 10 14.36 -28.82 -6.19
C LEU A 10 13.48 -27.93 -5.32
N SER A 11 13.05 -28.40 -4.14
CA SER A 11 12.29 -27.61 -3.19
C SER A 11 13.02 -26.33 -2.80
N LEU A 12 14.31 -26.43 -2.43
CA LEU A 12 15.13 -25.27 -2.10
C LEU A 12 15.28 -24.31 -3.30
N MET A 13 15.59 -24.85 -4.48
CA MET A 13 15.76 -24.03 -5.70
C MET A 13 14.50 -23.28 -6.08
N LEU A 14 13.32 -23.90 -5.96
CA LEU A 14 12.04 -23.25 -6.21
C LEU A 14 11.72 -22.17 -5.18
N ALA A 15 12.04 -22.38 -3.92
CA ALA A 15 11.89 -21.36 -2.89
C ALA A 15 12.81 -20.16 -3.13
N LEU A 16 14.06 -20.39 -3.52
CA LEU A 16 15.00 -19.33 -3.89
C LEU A 16 14.57 -18.58 -5.16
N LEU A 17 14.05 -19.30 -6.16
CA LEU A 17 13.46 -18.69 -7.35
C LEU A 17 12.26 -17.81 -7.00
N ALA A 18 11.37 -18.29 -6.13
CA ALA A 18 10.23 -17.51 -5.65
C ALA A 18 10.68 -16.21 -4.96
N LEU A 19 11.70 -16.29 -4.09
CA LEU A 19 12.28 -15.13 -3.43
C LEU A 19 12.88 -14.15 -4.45
N LEU A 20 13.63 -14.64 -5.42
CA LEU A 20 14.22 -13.84 -6.48
C LEU A 20 13.15 -13.10 -7.29
N LEU A 21 12.10 -13.80 -7.74
CA LEU A 21 11.00 -13.22 -8.51
C LEU A 21 10.27 -12.13 -7.71
N LEU A 22 10.02 -12.39 -6.43
CA LEU A 22 9.38 -11.43 -5.52
C LEU A 22 10.25 -10.18 -5.30
N ALA A 23 11.56 -10.35 -5.14
CA ALA A 23 12.51 -9.25 -4.98
C ALA A 23 12.68 -8.44 -6.27
N LEU A 24 12.73 -9.11 -7.42
CA LEU A 24 12.85 -8.45 -8.72
C LEU A 24 11.61 -7.64 -9.10
N ALA A 25 10.43 -8.01 -8.62
CA ALA A 25 9.18 -7.32 -8.95
C ALA A 25 9.24 -5.80 -8.70
N PRO A 26 9.56 -5.30 -7.49
CA PRO A 26 9.73 -3.88 -7.25
C PRO A 26 11.02 -3.29 -7.83
N VAL A 27 12.12 -4.06 -7.88
CA VAL A 27 13.40 -3.57 -8.40
C VAL A 27 13.28 -3.19 -9.86
N GLY A 28 12.80 -4.10 -10.70
CA GLY A 28 12.69 -3.85 -12.14
C GLY A 28 11.70 -2.73 -12.50
N TRP A 29 10.63 -2.56 -11.71
CA TRP A 29 9.76 -1.39 -11.82
C TRP A 29 10.53 -0.09 -11.51
N ARG A 30 11.30 -0.07 -10.43
CA ARG A 30 12.05 1.12 -9.98
C ARG A 30 13.15 1.55 -10.94
N VAL A 31 13.79 0.60 -11.64
CA VAL A 31 14.85 0.87 -12.62
C VAL A 31 14.31 0.95 -14.06
N GLY A 32 12.99 0.84 -14.25
CA GLY A 32 12.34 1.01 -15.56
C GLY A 32 12.43 -0.21 -16.49
N TRP A 33 12.80 -1.40 -15.99
CA TRP A 33 12.86 -2.62 -16.82
C TRP A 33 11.48 -3.08 -17.27
N TRP A 34 10.46 -2.86 -16.42
CA TRP A 34 9.07 -3.21 -16.72
C TRP A 34 8.08 -2.31 -15.98
N HIS A 35 6.86 -2.29 -16.48
CA HIS A 35 5.74 -1.62 -15.84
C HIS A 35 5.26 -2.42 -14.61
N PHE A 36 4.82 -1.74 -13.55
CA PHE A 36 4.37 -2.39 -12.29
C PHE A 36 3.27 -3.44 -12.52
N ARG A 37 2.42 -3.30 -13.55
CA ARG A 37 1.40 -4.31 -13.89
C ARG A 37 2.02 -5.66 -14.24
N PHE A 38 3.15 -5.67 -14.97
CA PHE A 38 3.88 -6.90 -15.26
C PHE A 38 4.38 -7.54 -13.96
N ALA A 39 4.93 -6.74 -13.04
CA ALA A 39 5.39 -7.22 -11.75
C ALA A 39 4.25 -7.89 -10.94
N PHE A 40 3.08 -7.23 -10.86
CA PHE A 40 1.93 -7.77 -10.11
C PHE A 40 1.26 -8.95 -10.81
N THR A 41 1.13 -8.94 -12.14
CA THR A 41 0.40 -9.99 -12.87
C THR A 41 1.26 -11.23 -13.07
N TRP A 42 2.54 -11.07 -13.40
CA TRP A 42 3.39 -12.19 -13.79
C TRP A 42 4.39 -12.58 -12.71
N LEU A 43 5.21 -11.64 -12.21
CA LEU A 43 6.29 -11.98 -11.28
C LEU A 43 5.77 -12.41 -9.91
N MET A 44 4.80 -11.71 -9.36
CA MET A 44 4.20 -12.11 -8.07
C MET A 44 3.42 -13.43 -8.19
N THR A 45 2.71 -13.65 -9.31
CA THR A 45 2.01 -14.92 -9.55
C THR A 45 3.00 -16.07 -9.72
N ALA A 46 4.04 -15.90 -10.55
CA ALA A 46 5.09 -16.91 -10.74
C ALA A 46 5.84 -17.20 -9.43
N SER A 47 6.12 -16.17 -8.62
CA SER A 47 6.68 -16.33 -7.27
C SER A 47 5.78 -17.21 -6.40
N GLY A 48 4.47 -16.92 -6.38
CA GLY A 48 3.49 -17.70 -5.61
C GLY A 48 3.42 -19.17 -6.04
N VAL A 49 3.42 -19.42 -7.34
CA VAL A 49 3.42 -20.78 -7.90
C VAL A 49 4.71 -21.54 -7.55
N ALA A 50 5.88 -20.91 -7.73
CA ALA A 50 7.16 -21.50 -7.36
C ALA A 50 7.26 -21.79 -5.86
N ALA A 51 6.79 -20.86 -5.02
CA ALA A 51 6.75 -21.03 -3.58
C ALA A 51 5.83 -22.18 -3.16
N LEU A 52 4.64 -22.28 -3.75
CA LEU A 52 3.70 -23.37 -3.47
C LEU A 52 4.30 -24.74 -3.91
N ALA A 53 4.91 -24.80 -5.06
CA ALA A 53 5.62 -26.00 -5.53
C ALA A 53 6.75 -26.39 -4.57
N ALA A 54 7.53 -25.42 -4.07
CA ALA A 54 8.56 -25.67 -3.07
C ALA A 54 7.98 -26.29 -1.79
N VAL A 55 6.83 -25.77 -1.30
CA VAL A 55 6.13 -26.33 -0.14
C VAL A 55 5.70 -27.77 -0.37
N ILE A 56 5.01 -28.04 -1.47
CA ILE A 56 4.48 -29.37 -1.78
C ILE A 56 5.62 -30.39 -1.90
N ILE A 57 6.68 -30.06 -2.65
CA ILE A 57 7.82 -30.95 -2.85
C ILE A 57 8.59 -31.13 -1.52
N GLY A 58 8.88 -30.06 -0.80
CA GLY A 58 9.58 -30.12 0.48
C GLY A 58 8.86 -30.97 1.51
N LEU A 59 7.55 -30.79 1.63
CA LEU A 59 6.70 -31.61 2.51
C LEU A 59 6.68 -33.07 2.08
N GLY A 60 6.49 -33.36 0.78
CA GLY A 60 6.51 -34.71 0.24
C GLY A 60 7.83 -35.42 0.49
N VAL A 61 8.95 -34.74 0.29
CA VAL A 61 10.29 -35.27 0.55
C VAL A 61 10.49 -35.59 2.05
N LEU A 62 10.08 -34.70 2.95
CA LEU A 62 10.24 -34.91 4.39
C LEU A 62 9.34 -36.01 4.94
N LEU A 63 8.13 -36.16 4.40
CA LEU A 63 7.17 -37.19 4.87
C LEU A 63 7.46 -38.58 4.28
N LEU A 64 7.79 -38.66 2.99
CA LEU A 64 7.87 -39.91 2.26
C LEU A 64 9.32 -40.37 2.03
N GLY A 65 10.28 -39.45 1.99
CA GLY A 65 11.69 -39.71 1.72
C GLY A 65 12.60 -39.77 2.96
N TRP A 66 12.04 -39.60 4.11
CA TRP A 66 12.74 -39.45 5.40
C TRP A 66 13.85 -40.50 5.66
N SER A 67 13.60 -41.78 5.40
CA SER A 67 14.57 -42.87 5.64
C SER A 67 15.72 -42.94 4.59
N GLY A 68 15.61 -42.24 3.48
CA GLY A 68 16.59 -42.24 2.40
C GLY A 68 17.37 -40.94 2.23
N LEU A 69 17.17 -39.95 3.13
CA LEU A 69 17.81 -38.65 3.05
C LEU A 69 19.05 -38.54 3.93
N SER A 70 20.11 -37.92 3.40
CA SER A 70 21.19 -37.40 4.22
C SER A 70 20.70 -36.18 5.06
N ALA A 71 21.37 -35.91 6.18
CA ALA A 71 21.04 -34.75 7.04
C ALA A 71 21.05 -33.43 6.24
N GLY A 72 22.03 -33.23 5.36
CA GLY A 72 22.08 -32.02 4.51
C GLY A 72 20.89 -31.89 3.55
N ARG A 73 20.41 -33.00 3.01
CA ARG A 73 19.23 -33.01 2.11
C ARG A 73 17.93 -32.76 2.88
N SER A 74 17.78 -33.33 4.06
CA SER A 74 16.65 -33.03 4.95
C SER A 74 16.60 -31.55 5.31
N THR A 75 17.75 -30.96 5.62
CA THR A 75 17.86 -29.50 5.87
C THR A 75 17.45 -28.67 4.64
N MET A 76 17.87 -29.03 3.44
CA MET A 76 17.48 -28.35 2.21
C MET A 76 15.97 -28.40 1.98
N ALA A 77 15.35 -29.57 2.16
CA ALA A 77 13.90 -29.74 2.03
C ALA A 77 13.14 -28.91 3.09
N ALA A 78 13.62 -28.89 4.35
CA ALA A 78 13.02 -28.10 5.41
C ALA A 78 13.13 -26.58 5.13
N ILE A 79 14.28 -26.10 4.67
CA ILE A 79 14.45 -24.68 4.29
C ILE A 79 13.54 -24.36 3.12
N GLY A 80 13.48 -25.18 2.09
CA GLY A 80 12.60 -24.99 0.93
C GLY A 80 11.11 -24.91 1.33
N LEU A 81 10.68 -25.82 2.22
CA LEU A 81 9.33 -25.84 2.78
C LEU A 81 9.02 -24.57 3.56
N ILE A 82 9.85 -24.18 4.51
CA ILE A 82 9.61 -23.03 5.40
C ILE A 82 9.65 -21.73 4.59
N LEU A 83 10.68 -21.54 3.77
CA LEU A 83 10.81 -20.34 2.93
C LEU A 83 9.65 -20.26 1.94
N GLY A 84 9.30 -21.38 1.28
CA GLY A 84 8.16 -21.45 0.39
C GLY A 84 6.86 -21.08 1.09
N ALA A 85 6.59 -21.60 2.28
CA ALA A 85 5.39 -21.27 3.07
C ALA A 85 5.30 -19.77 3.40
N VAL A 86 6.40 -19.15 3.80
CA VAL A 86 6.47 -17.69 4.04
C VAL A 86 6.19 -16.91 2.75
N LEU A 87 6.78 -17.32 1.64
CA LEU A 87 6.66 -16.61 0.36
C LEU A 87 5.28 -16.78 -0.30
N VAL A 88 4.58 -17.90 -0.10
CA VAL A 88 3.18 -18.08 -0.53
C VAL A 88 2.24 -17.07 0.12
N TYR A 89 2.53 -16.69 1.39
CA TYR A 89 1.68 -15.74 2.11
C TYR A 89 1.56 -14.39 1.40
N VAL A 90 2.62 -13.88 0.79
CA VAL A 90 2.63 -12.55 0.15
C VAL A 90 1.60 -12.43 -0.97
N PRO A 91 1.66 -13.23 -2.07
CA PRO A 91 0.68 -13.13 -3.15
C PRO A 91 -0.73 -13.51 -2.70
N TRP A 92 -0.87 -14.48 -1.78
CA TRP A 92 -2.15 -14.84 -1.21
C TRP A 92 -2.79 -13.68 -0.43
N HIS A 93 -2.02 -12.99 0.41
CA HIS A 93 -2.49 -11.82 1.15
C HIS A 93 -2.94 -10.70 0.22
N TYR A 94 -2.14 -10.39 -0.81
CA TYR A 94 -2.51 -9.39 -1.83
C TYR A 94 -3.80 -9.75 -2.56
N ASP A 95 -3.97 -11.01 -2.97
CA ASP A 95 -5.19 -11.45 -3.65
C ASP A 95 -6.41 -11.35 -2.71
N ARG A 96 -6.23 -11.66 -1.44
CA ARG A 96 -7.29 -11.55 -0.45
C ARG A 96 -7.70 -10.09 -0.21
N VAL A 97 -6.74 -9.20 0.03
CA VAL A 97 -7.01 -7.77 0.20
C VAL A 97 -7.69 -7.18 -1.03
N ARG A 98 -7.21 -7.50 -2.22
CA ARG A 98 -7.79 -7.05 -3.49
C ARG A 98 -9.28 -7.39 -3.63
N LYS A 99 -9.73 -8.48 -3.03
CA LYS A 99 -11.12 -8.96 -3.08
C LYS A 99 -12.03 -8.30 -2.03
N THR A 100 -11.45 -7.72 -0.98
CA THR A 100 -12.18 -7.12 0.16
C THR A 100 -12.32 -5.61 0.08
N VAL A 101 -11.50 -4.93 -0.75
CA VAL A 101 -11.54 -3.48 -0.89
C VAL A 101 -12.04 -3.05 -2.28
N PRO A 102 -12.71 -1.90 -2.40
CA PRO A 102 -13.15 -1.39 -3.70
C PRO A 102 -11.94 -1.00 -4.56
N ARG A 103 -12.14 -1.04 -5.87
CA ARG A 103 -11.10 -0.65 -6.85
C ARG A 103 -11.07 0.86 -7.05
N ILE A 104 -10.80 1.58 -5.99
CA ILE A 104 -10.65 3.04 -5.95
C ILE A 104 -9.29 3.41 -5.37
N HIS A 105 -8.79 4.59 -5.67
CA HIS A 105 -7.49 5.09 -5.21
C HIS A 105 -7.50 6.59 -4.89
N ASP A 106 -8.67 7.17 -4.84
CA ASP A 106 -8.93 8.56 -4.50
C ASP A 106 -9.99 8.58 -3.40
N ILE A 107 -9.59 8.95 -2.20
CA ILE A 107 -10.41 8.91 -0.99
C ILE A 107 -10.41 10.30 -0.36
N THR A 108 -11.60 10.78 0.01
CA THR A 108 -11.78 12.10 0.61
C THR A 108 -12.78 12.06 1.76
N THR A 109 -12.59 12.91 2.75
CA THR A 109 -13.57 13.10 3.84
C THR A 109 -14.81 13.85 3.38
N ASP A 110 -14.69 14.71 2.36
CA ASP A 110 -15.78 15.46 1.76
C ASP A 110 -15.94 15.06 0.29
N VAL A 111 -16.91 14.21 0.00
CA VAL A 111 -17.16 13.70 -1.36
C VAL A 111 -17.99 14.63 -2.21
N GLU A 112 -18.61 15.66 -1.61
CA GLU A 112 -19.45 16.63 -2.30
C GLU A 112 -18.62 17.84 -2.75
N ASN A 113 -17.64 18.23 -1.90
CA ASN A 113 -16.70 19.30 -2.20
C ASN A 113 -15.27 18.86 -1.81
N PRO A 114 -14.65 17.92 -2.54
CA PRO A 114 -13.34 17.38 -2.19
C PRO A 114 -12.25 18.46 -2.19
N PRO A 115 -11.32 18.43 -1.22
CA PRO A 115 -10.16 19.32 -1.26
C PRO A 115 -9.37 19.18 -2.57
N GLU A 116 -8.98 20.31 -3.16
CA GLU A 116 -8.25 20.34 -4.43
C GLU A 116 -6.74 20.32 -4.20
N PHE A 117 -6.03 19.58 -5.05
CA PHE A 117 -4.59 19.59 -5.14
C PHE A 117 -4.10 20.76 -5.98
N ILE A 118 -3.03 21.42 -5.58
CA ILE A 118 -2.39 22.53 -6.32
C ILE A 118 -0.88 22.33 -6.37
N ALA A 119 -0.22 22.27 -5.22
CA ALA A 119 1.25 22.26 -5.14
C ALA A 119 1.87 20.96 -5.64
N VAL A 120 1.17 19.83 -5.54
CA VAL A 120 1.65 18.53 -6.04
C VAL A 120 1.42 18.33 -7.54
N LEU A 121 0.60 19.17 -8.21
CA LEU A 121 0.24 18.99 -9.62
C LEU A 121 1.44 18.95 -10.58
N PRO A 122 2.48 19.80 -10.45
CA PRO A 122 3.66 19.72 -11.32
C PRO A 122 4.38 18.36 -11.20
N ALA A 123 4.55 17.84 -9.99
CA ALA A 123 5.18 16.55 -9.77
C ALA A 123 4.32 15.39 -10.32
N ARG A 124 2.99 15.47 -10.15
CA ARG A 124 2.06 14.51 -10.75
C ARG A 124 2.14 14.49 -12.28
N SER A 125 2.20 15.67 -12.90
CA SER A 125 2.34 15.81 -14.36
C SER A 125 3.67 15.22 -14.85
N ALA A 126 4.77 15.49 -14.18
CA ALA A 126 6.09 14.98 -14.53
C ALA A 126 6.16 13.43 -14.47
N GLU A 127 5.37 12.81 -13.58
CA GLU A 127 5.28 11.35 -13.46
C GLU A 127 4.18 10.71 -14.32
N ASN A 128 3.49 11.45 -15.18
CA ASN A 128 2.32 10.99 -15.92
C ASN A 128 1.28 10.31 -15.00
N ALA A 129 1.07 10.88 -13.82
CA ALA A 129 0.13 10.34 -12.84
C ALA A 129 -1.32 10.47 -13.31
N ALA A 130 -2.21 9.69 -12.70
CA ALA A 130 -3.64 9.83 -12.91
C ALA A 130 -4.12 11.26 -12.60
N THR A 131 -5.19 11.70 -13.28
CA THR A 131 -5.77 13.03 -13.06
C THR A 131 -6.09 13.28 -11.59
N ALA A 132 -5.88 14.50 -11.12
CA ALA A 132 -6.28 14.94 -9.79
C ALA A 132 -7.73 15.46 -9.72
N VAL A 133 -8.43 15.49 -10.85
CA VAL A 133 -9.85 15.82 -10.87
C VAL A 133 -10.64 14.69 -10.22
N TYR A 134 -11.50 15.03 -9.27
CA TYR A 134 -12.33 14.04 -8.58
C TYR A 134 -13.35 13.42 -9.54
N ALA A 135 -13.48 12.09 -9.52
CA ALA A 135 -14.28 11.38 -10.49
C ALA A 135 -15.81 11.45 -10.26
N GLY A 136 -16.24 12.18 -9.23
CA GLY A 136 -17.64 12.53 -9.01
C GLY A 136 -18.50 11.47 -8.32
N PRO A 137 -19.84 11.45 -8.59
CA PRO A 137 -20.82 10.74 -7.75
C PRO A 137 -20.62 9.24 -7.66
N GLU A 138 -20.16 8.57 -8.72
CA GLU A 138 -19.96 7.12 -8.69
C GLU A 138 -18.81 6.74 -7.75
N LEU A 139 -17.71 7.49 -7.77
CA LEU A 139 -16.61 7.29 -6.84
C LEU A 139 -17.08 7.57 -5.40
N ALA A 140 -17.86 8.63 -5.20
CA ALA A 140 -18.44 8.97 -3.90
C ALA A 140 -19.31 7.83 -3.34
N ARG A 141 -20.15 7.23 -4.19
CA ARG A 141 -21.01 6.10 -3.81
C ARG A 141 -20.18 4.88 -3.40
N LEU A 142 -19.17 4.51 -4.19
CA LEU A 142 -18.28 3.38 -3.89
C LEU A 142 -17.53 3.62 -2.57
N GLN A 143 -17.02 4.82 -2.37
CA GLN A 143 -16.32 5.19 -1.14
C GLN A 143 -17.24 5.16 0.09
N LYS A 144 -18.41 5.80 0.02
CA LYS A 144 -19.38 5.83 1.14
C LYS A 144 -19.83 4.41 1.55
N THR A 145 -19.96 3.49 0.59
CA THR A 145 -20.29 2.09 0.86
C THR A 145 -19.16 1.35 1.57
N ALA A 146 -17.90 1.56 1.15
CA ALA A 146 -16.76 0.81 1.65
C ALA A 146 -16.10 1.41 2.88
N TYR A 147 -16.19 2.74 3.04
CA TYR A 147 -15.52 3.51 4.08
C TYR A 147 -16.46 4.57 4.68
N PRO A 148 -17.62 4.16 5.26
CA PRO A 148 -18.63 5.11 5.77
C PRO A 148 -18.12 5.99 6.90
N GLU A 149 -17.06 5.59 7.61
CA GLU A 149 -16.44 6.31 8.70
C GLU A 149 -15.44 7.40 8.24
N VAL A 150 -15.10 7.44 6.95
CA VAL A 150 -14.23 8.49 6.40
C VAL A 150 -15.03 9.76 6.23
N ALA A 151 -14.92 10.63 7.21
CA ALA A 151 -15.70 11.86 7.34
C ALA A 151 -14.81 13.03 7.81
N PRO A 152 -15.25 14.28 7.61
CA PRO A 152 -14.58 15.46 8.14
C PRO A 152 -14.48 15.44 9.67
N LEU A 153 -13.60 16.27 10.22
CA LEU A 153 -13.50 16.49 11.65
C LEU A 153 -13.78 17.96 11.99
N ASP A 154 -14.84 18.19 12.76
CA ASP A 154 -15.09 19.49 13.35
C ASP A 154 -14.29 19.62 14.65
N VAL A 155 -13.65 20.77 14.84
CA VAL A 155 -12.79 21.06 15.99
C VAL A 155 -13.15 22.41 16.61
N ALA A 156 -13.12 22.50 17.94
CA ALA A 156 -13.42 23.72 18.69
C ALA A 156 -12.21 24.69 18.76
N LEU A 157 -11.52 24.86 17.64
CA LEU A 157 -10.36 25.74 17.46
C LEU A 157 -10.65 26.73 16.32
N SER A 158 -10.12 27.95 16.42
CA SER A 158 -10.13 28.86 15.26
C SER A 158 -9.31 28.29 14.10
N ALA A 159 -9.65 28.64 12.85
CA ALA A 159 -9.00 28.09 11.66
C ALA A 159 -7.46 28.23 11.67
N PRO A 160 -6.84 29.34 12.11
CA PRO A 160 -5.38 29.40 12.23
C PRO A 160 -4.82 28.39 13.23
N LYS A 161 -5.44 28.22 14.41
CA LYS A 161 -4.99 27.25 15.42
C LYS A 161 -5.19 25.81 14.96
N ALA A 162 -6.31 25.51 14.31
CA ALA A 162 -6.58 24.20 13.73
C ALA A 162 -5.61 23.88 12.59
N PHE A 163 -5.22 24.86 11.76
CA PHE A 163 -4.23 24.72 10.72
C PHE A 163 -2.84 24.36 11.30
N GLU A 164 -2.36 25.10 12.30
CA GLU A 164 -1.07 24.82 12.95
C GLU A 164 -1.06 23.41 13.57
N LEU A 165 -2.15 23.02 14.22
CA LEU A 165 -2.30 21.67 14.79
C LEU A 165 -2.26 20.61 13.68
N ALA A 166 -3.04 20.78 12.61
CA ALA A 166 -3.07 19.86 11.46
C ALA A 166 -1.70 19.76 10.80
N LEU A 167 -0.99 20.88 10.63
CA LEU A 167 0.37 20.89 10.08
C LEU A 167 1.37 20.17 11.00
N SER A 168 1.28 20.37 12.31
CA SER A 168 2.09 19.65 13.28
C SER A 168 1.86 18.13 13.23
N VAL A 169 0.59 17.71 13.12
CA VAL A 169 0.24 16.30 12.93
C VAL A 169 0.80 15.78 11.60
N ALA A 170 0.58 16.49 10.49
CA ALA A 170 1.07 16.09 9.18
C ALA A 170 2.60 15.89 9.16
N ARG A 171 3.35 16.78 9.82
CA ARG A 171 4.81 16.65 9.98
C ARG A 171 5.23 15.46 10.83
N SER A 172 4.39 14.99 11.75
CA SER A 172 4.66 13.81 12.58
C SER A 172 4.30 12.48 11.92
N MET A 173 3.58 12.51 10.79
CA MET A 173 3.18 11.28 10.07
C MET A 173 4.39 10.63 9.40
N SER A 174 4.61 9.36 9.68
CA SER A 174 5.76 8.61 9.16
C SER A 174 5.77 8.56 7.64
N GLY A 175 6.89 8.96 7.05
CA GLY A 175 7.10 8.92 5.59
C GLY A 175 6.38 10.01 4.80
N TRP A 176 5.72 10.97 5.48
CA TRP A 176 5.15 12.12 4.79
C TRP A 176 6.21 13.18 4.51
N HIS A 177 6.15 13.73 3.31
CA HIS A 177 6.92 14.90 2.89
C HIS A 177 5.95 16.06 2.64
N ILE A 178 6.07 17.13 3.41
CA ILE A 178 5.24 18.33 3.22
C ILE A 178 5.73 19.05 1.97
N VAL A 179 4.84 19.18 0.99
CA VAL A 179 5.10 19.85 -0.30
C VAL A 179 4.79 21.34 -0.19
N ALA A 180 3.66 21.67 0.45
CA ALA A 180 3.25 23.04 0.69
C ALA A 180 2.41 23.14 1.97
N ALA A 181 2.48 24.31 2.62
CA ALA A 181 1.62 24.68 3.72
C ALA A 181 1.28 26.17 3.53
N ASP A 182 0.01 26.44 3.24
CA ASP A 182 -0.51 27.78 2.97
C ASP A 182 -1.59 28.14 4.00
N PRO A 183 -1.22 28.86 5.07
CA PRO A 183 -2.17 29.26 6.11
C PRO A 183 -3.30 30.18 5.60
N ALA A 184 -3.04 30.97 4.55
CA ALA A 184 -4.03 31.91 4.02
C ALA A 184 -5.20 31.19 3.36
N SER A 185 -4.93 30.08 2.65
CA SER A 185 -5.98 29.23 2.07
C SER A 185 -6.40 28.06 2.97
N GLY A 186 -5.75 27.89 4.13
CA GLY A 186 -5.99 26.75 5.03
C GLY A 186 -5.59 25.39 4.43
N ARG A 187 -4.63 25.36 3.48
CA ARG A 187 -4.27 24.15 2.74
C ARG A 187 -2.88 23.66 3.10
N ILE A 188 -2.79 22.33 3.35
CA ILE A 188 -1.53 21.62 3.52
C ILE A 188 -1.50 20.52 2.47
N GLU A 189 -0.43 20.45 1.70
CA GLU A 189 -0.19 19.37 0.74
C GLU A 189 1.05 18.59 1.10
N ALA A 190 0.95 17.26 1.02
CA ALA A 190 2.03 16.33 1.31
C ALA A 190 2.04 15.18 0.32
N SER A 191 3.14 14.46 0.27
CA SER A 191 3.26 13.21 -0.46
C SER A 191 3.87 12.12 0.42
N GLN A 192 3.52 10.86 0.16
CA GLN A 192 4.10 9.70 0.81
C GLN A 192 4.48 8.66 -0.24
N THR A 193 5.72 8.16 -0.17
CA THR A 193 6.22 7.15 -1.12
C THR A 193 6.40 5.82 -0.43
N SER A 194 5.81 4.75 -0.98
CA SER A 194 5.89 3.39 -0.44
C SER A 194 7.32 2.82 -0.53
N ARG A 195 7.70 1.99 0.44
CA ARG A 195 9.07 1.44 0.53
C ARG A 195 9.44 0.51 -0.63
N TRP A 196 8.54 -0.41 -0.99
CA TRP A 196 8.84 -1.49 -1.94
C TRP A 196 8.77 -1.03 -3.39
N PHE A 197 7.60 -0.62 -3.84
CA PHE A 197 7.38 -0.22 -5.23
C PHE A 197 7.65 1.26 -5.49
N ARG A 198 7.91 2.07 -4.46
CA ARG A 198 8.09 3.53 -4.60
C ARG A 198 6.88 4.21 -5.24
N PHE A 199 5.68 3.64 -5.05
CA PHE A 199 4.45 4.34 -5.41
C PHE A 199 4.25 5.54 -4.52
N THR A 200 3.89 6.65 -5.13
CA THR A 200 3.63 7.90 -4.41
C THR A 200 2.13 8.18 -4.37
N ASP A 201 1.66 8.51 -3.19
CA ASP A 201 0.32 9.03 -2.94
C ASP A 201 0.44 10.48 -2.50
N ASP A 202 -0.44 11.33 -3.01
CA ASP A 202 -0.53 12.72 -2.61
C ASP A 202 -1.68 12.92 -1.64
N VAL A 203 -1.48 13.86 -0.73
CA VAL A 203 -2.42 14.23 0.33
C VAL A 203 -2.67 15.71 0.27
N VAL A 204 -3.92 16.11 0.42
CA VAL A 204 -4.29 17.49 0.71
C VAL A 204 -5.19 17.53 1.94
N ILE A 205 -4.89 18.44 2.85
CA ILE A 205 -5.66 18.76 4.03
C ILE A 205 -6.18 20.19 3.86
N ARG A 206 -7.46 20.38 4.11
CA ARG A 206 -8.13 21.67 4.09
C ARG A 206 -8.69 21.99 5.47
N VAL A 207 -8.35 23.18 5.99
CA VAL A 207 -8.87 23.70 7.26
C VAL A 207 -9.64 24.98 6.98
N ILE A 208 -10.93 24.99 7.27
CA ILE A 208 -11.82 26.14 7.07
C ILE A 208 -12.57 26.47 8.36
N GLY A 209 -12.93 27.73 8.54
CA GLY A 209 -13.84 28.15 9.62
C GLY A 209 -15.19 27.46 9.44
N HIS A 210 -15.75 26.93 10.53
CA HIS A 210 -17.04 26.25 10.54
C HIS A 210 -17.74 26.48 11.88
N GLY A 211 -18.88 27.18 11.86
CA GLY A 211 -19.59 27.57 13.08
C GLY A 211 -18.69 28.42 14.00
N SER A 212 -18.61 28.04 15.27
CA SER A 212 -17.71 28.66 16.26
C SER A 212 -16.28 28.10 16.28
N GLY A 213 -15.99 27.15 15.42
CA GLY A 213 -14.70 26.46 15.34
C GLY A 213 -14.19 26.33 13.91
N SER A 214 -13.66 25.17 13.59
CA SER A 214 -13.14 24.85 12.26
C SER A 214 -13.49 23.43 11.85
N ARG A 215 -13.52 23.19 10.54
CA ARG A 215 -13.64 21.88 9.92
C ARG A 215 -12.31 21.51 9.24
N VAL A 216 -11.87 20.29 9.47
CA VAL A 216 -10.69 19.71 8.85
C VAL A 216 -11.14 18.61 7.90
N ASP A 217 -10.84 18.81 6.62
CA ASP A 217 -11.02 17.84 5.55
C ASP A 217 -9.69 17.28 5.10
N MET A 218 -9.70 16.06 4.55
CA MET A 218 -8.52 15.45 3.96
C MET A 218 -8.90 14.65 2.73
N ARG A 219 -8.06 14.71 1.69
CA ARG A 219 -8.13 13.84 0.52
C ARG A 219 -6.77 13.20 0.28
N SER A 220 -6.76 11.92 -0.11
CA SER A 220 -5.56 11.17 -0.43
C SER A 220 -5.75 10.43 -1.75
N LEU A 221 -4.80 10.63 -2.69
CA LEU A 221 -4.90 10.20 -4.09
C LEU A 221 -3.60 9.57 -4.56
N SER A 222 -3.65 8.33 -5.01
CA SER A 222 -2.49 7.66 -5.59
C SER A 222 -2.11 8.22 -6.96
N ARG A 223 -0.80 8.32 -7.24
CA ARG A 223 -0.32 8.68 -8.58
C ARG A 223 -0.47 7.52 -9.56
N GLN A 224 -0.34 6.28 -9.08
CA GLN A 224 -0.28 5.07 -9.89
C GLN A 224 -1.43 4.11 -9.57
N GLY A 225 -1.89 3.39 -10.61
CA GLY A 225 -2.87 2.32 -10.45
C GLY A 225 -4.33 2.79 -10.46
N ARG A 226 -5.24 1.83 -10.22
CA ARG A 226 -6.71 2.03 -10.14
C ARG A 226 -7.28 1.55 -8.80
N SER A 227 -6.44 1.00 -7.94
CA SER A 227 -6.78 0.56 -6.59
C SER A 227 -5.54 0.76 -5.72
N ASP A 228 -5.76 1.29 -4.52
CA ASP A 228 -4.73 1.52 -3.51
C ASP A 228 -4.71 0.45 -2.41
N PHE A 229 -5.52 -0.60 -2.55
CA PHE A 229 -5.69 -1.66 -1.55
C PHE A 229 -6.13 -1.14 -0.16
N GLY A 230 -6.83 0.00 -0.12
CA GLY A 230 -7.31 0.63 1.11
C GLY A 230 -6.29 1.51 1.83
N VAL A 231 -5.12 1.74 1.24
CA VAL A 231 -4.03 2.53 1.86
C VAL A 231 -4.45 3.98 2.07
N ASN A 232 -5.13 4.61 1.11
CA ASN A 232 -5.57 6.01 1.25
C ASN A 232 -6.61 6.18 2.36
N ALA A 233 -7.58 5.26 2.47
CA ALA A 233 -8.54 5.28 3.56
C ALA A 233 -7.87 5.08 4.93
N ALA A 234 -6.93 4.13 5.03
CA ALA A 234 -6.15 3.91 6.26
C ALA A 234 -5.32 5.15 6.64
N ARG A 235 -4.71 5.82 5.66
CA ARG A 235 -3.95 7.07 5.86
C ARG A 235 -4.81 8.18 6.44
N ILE A 236 -6.01 8.39 5.89
CA ILE A 236 -6.97 9.39 6.40
C ILE A 236 -7.37 9.05 7.83
N ARG A 237 -7.71 7.79 8.13
CA ARG A 237 -8.06 7.35 9.50
C ARG A 237 -6.93 7.63 10.49
N LEU A 238 -5.69 7.30 10.12
CA LEU A 238 -4.52 7.52 10.99
C LEU A 238 -4.30 9.02 11.26
N PHE A 239 -4.38 9.86 10.24
CA PHE A 239 -4.26 11.30 10.39
C PHE A 239 -5.36 11.87 11.28
N MET A 240 -6.62 11.54 11.01
CA MET A 240 -7.77 12.03 11.76
C MET A 240 -7.75 11.55 13.23
N ALA A 241 -7.30 10.32 13.48
CA ALA A 241 -7.11 9.82 14.83
C ALA A 241 -5.98 10.57 15.57
N ALA A 242 -4.84 10.79 14.92
CA ALA A 242 -3.73 11.55 15.48
C ALA A 242 -4.13 13.00 15.79
N LEU A 243 -4.96 13.60 14.92
CA LEU A 243 -5.48 14.95 15.14
C LEU A 243 -6.43 15.00 16.36
N ARG A 244 -7.37 14.05 16.46
CA ARG A 244 -8.28 13.95 17.64
C ARG A 244 -7.50 13.79 18.94
N ASN A 245 -6.47 12.93 18.96
CA ASN A 245 -5.65 12.67 20.15
C ASN A 245 -4.86 13.90 20.63
N ARG A 246 -4.68 14.92 19.79
CA ARG A 246 -4.03 16.18 20.20
C ARG A 246 -5.01 17.28 20.62
N LEU A 247 -6.30 17.01 20.48
CA LEU A 247 -7.36 17.96 20.87
C LEU A 247 -7.86 17.71 22.30
N GLY A 248 -7.65 16.55 22.84
CA GLY A 248 -8.15 16.20 24.15
C GLY A 248 -7.63 15.03 24.78
#